data_d5efba52c36b2b38da9fb6a2c3bc6c1f
#
_entry.id   d5efba52c36b2b38da9fb6a2c3bc6c1f
#
_cell.length_a   1.000
_cell.length_b   1.000
_cell.length_c   1.000
_cell.angle_alpha   90.00
_cell.angle_beta   90.00
_cell.angle_gamma   90.00
#
_symmetry.space_group_name_H-M   'P 1'
#
loop_
_entity.id
_entity.type
_entity.pdbx_description
1 polymer ?
#
loop_
_entity_poly.entity_id
_entity_poly.type
_entity_poly.pdbx_seq_one_letter_code
_entity_poly.pdbx_strand_id
1 'polypeptide(L)'
;GNFKNNRRTQKYQTKREITKGSYYYLDMVSVHNVNSKPLSDHIQLKEYELDSIHVFKDVYFNSNKAKIRGDHQLEMELLLSYLKKNSTVHIEIRGHTDDIGSDSFNQKLSVRRAREIVGYLTENGIGINRISSIGFGSSMPITTNKTEAGRFLNRRVEFVLRNPN
;
A
#
# COMPACT_ATOMS: atom_id res chain seq x y z
N GLY A 1 5.57 -43.62 -23.36
CA GLY A 1 4.49 -42.63 -23.40
C GLY A 1 5.01 -41.25 -22.94
N ASN A 2 5.17 -40.35 -23.90
CA ASN A 2 5.64 -38.98 -23.64
C ASN A 2 4.50 -38.15 -23.03
N PHE A 3 4.64 -37.72 -21.78
CA PHE A 3 3.83 -36.64 -21.21
C PHE A 3 4.41 -35.28 -21.61
N LYS A 4 3.82 -34.63 -22.61
CA LYS A 4 4.05 -33.23 -22.92
C LYS A 4 3.33 -32.37 -21.89
N ASN A 5 4.09 -31.74 -20.99
CA ASN A 5 3.61 -30.69 -20.11
C ASN A 5 3.33 -29.42 -20.92
N ASN A 6 2.08 -29.16 -21.20
CA ASN A 6 1.60 -27.93 -21.86
C ASN A 6 1.39 -26.86 -20.78
N ARG A 7 2.43 -26.05 -20.49
CA ARG A 7 2.31 -24.87 -19.62
C ARG A 7 1.71 -23.73 -20.42
N ARG A 8 0.43 -23.46 -20.24
CA ARG A 8 -0.21 -22.23 -20.69
C ARG A 8 0.31 -21.05 -19.85
N THR A 9 1.13 -20.23 -20.47
CA THR A 9 1.49 -18.90 -19.96
C THR A 9 0.28 -17.98 -20.14
N GLN A 10 -0.47 -17.67 -19.08
CA GLN A 10 -1.47 -16.62 -19.13
C GLN A 10 -0.75 -15.27 -19.07
N LYS A 11 -0.74 -14.55 -20.19
CA LYS A 11 -0.37 -13.13 -20.25
C LYS A 11 -1.56 -12.32 -19.74
N TYR A 12 -1.40 -11.68 -18.58
CA TYR A 12 -2.34 -10.66 -18.15
C TYR A 12 -1.96 -9.34 -18.79
N GLN A 13 -2.80 -8.84 -19.68
CA GLN A 13 -2.69 -7.46 -20.18
C GLN A 13 -3.36 -6.53 -19.17
N THR A 14 -2.58 -5.64 -18.57
CA THR A 14 -3.07 -4.54 -17.76
C THR A 14 -3.60 -3.43 -18.67
N LYS A 15 -4.90 -3.21 -18.64
CA LYS A 15 -5.54 -2.07 -19.33
C LYS A 15 -5.40 -0.86 -18.41
N ARG A 16 -4.61 0.14 -18.84
CA ARG A 16 -4.53 1.45 -18.18
C ARG A 16 -5.71 2.30 -18.64
N GLU A 17 -6.61 2.64 -17.73
CA GLU A 17 -7.48 3.80 -17.91
C GLU A 17 -7.04 4.88 -16.92
N ILE A 18 -6.56 6.00 -17.48
CA ILE A 18 -6.12 7.18 -16.72
C ILE A 18 -7.28 8.17 -16.75
N THR A 19 -7.93 8.36 -15.59
CA THR A 19 -8.84 9.50 -15.39
C THR A 19 -8.21 10.46 -14.38
N LYS A 20 -8.41 11.75 -14.59
CA LYS A 20 -7.87 12.83 -13.73
C LYS A 20 -8.27 12.61 -12.27
N GLY A 21 -7.30 12.38 -11.38
CA GLY A 21 -7.49 11.95 -9.99
C GLY A 21 -6.99 10.52 -9.76
N SER A 22 -5.97 10.10 -10.49
CA SER A 22 -5.51 8.72 -10.58
C SER A 22 -5.01 8.18 -9.25
N TYR A 23 -5.73 7.19 -8.71
CA TYR A 23 -5.24 6.31 -7.67
C TYR A 23 -4.43 5.19 -8.34
N TYR A 24 -3.14 5.11 -8.05
CA TYR A 24 -2.30 4.02 -8.54
C TYR A 24 -2.40 2.83 -7.59
N TYR A 25 -2.83 1.72 -8.12
CA TYR A 25 -2.81 0.45 -7.40
C TYR A 25 -1.50 -0.29 -7.70
N LEU A 26 -0.86 -0.82 -6.67
CA LEU A 26 0.26 -1.75 -6.81
C LEU A 26 -0.22 -3.07 -7.44
N ASP A 27 0.17 -3.37 -8.68
CA ASP A 27 -0.12 -4.68 -9.28
C ASP A 27 0.80 -5.75 -8.69
N MET A 28 0.20 -6.82 -8.15
CA MET A 28 0.95 -7.98 -7.71
C MET A 28 1.71 -8.60 -8.89
N VAL A 29 3.03 -8.63 -8.79
CA VAL A 29 3.84 -9.49 -9.66
C VAL A 29 3.67 -10.92 -9.19
N SER A 30 3.07 -11.77 -10.01
CA SER A 30 2.99 -13.21 -9.74
C SER A 30 4.38 -13.81 -9.75
N VAL A 31 4.93 -14.09 -8.56
CA VAL A 31 6.18 -14.83 -8.43
C VAL A 31 5.89 -16.31 -8.61
N HIS A 32 6.21 -16.87 -9.78
CA HIS A 32 6.15 -18.29 -10.02
C HIS A 32 7.53 -18.90 -9.79
N ASN A 33 7.62 -19.72 -8.75
CA ASN A 33 8.62 -20.75 -8.51
C ASN A 33 10.08 -20.33 -8.62
N VAL A 34 10.69 -19.96 -7.52
CA VAL A 34 12.10 -19.62 -7.41
C VAL A 34 12.82 -20.69 -6.61
N ASN A 35 13.66 -21.45 -7.28
CA ASN A 35 14.65 -22.30 -6.62
C ASN A 35 15.65 -21.42 -5.86
N SER A 36 15.58 -21.43 -4.54
CA SER A 36 16.66 -21.16 -3.55
C SER A 36 17.48 -19.87 -3.60
N LYS A 37 17.00 -18.76 -4.21
CA LYS A 37 17.59 -17.42 -4.01
C LYS A 37 16.67 -16.54 -3.16
N PRO A 38 17.23 -15.61 -2.36
CA PRO A 38 16.42 -14.67 -1.58
C PRO A 38 15.46 -13.90 -2.50
N LEU A 39 14.23 -13.69 -2.05
CA LEU A 39 13.17 -13.00 -2.79
C LEU A 39 13.59 -11.61 -3.30
N SER A 40 14.54 -10.96 -2.60
CA SER A 40 15.13 -9.67 -2.95
C SER A 40 15.80 -9.62 -4.33
N ASP A 41 16.32 -10.74 -4.84
CA ASP A 41 17.07 -10.76 -6.11
C ASP A 41 16.16 -10.82 -7.36
N HIS A 42 14.87 -11.06 -7.17
CA HIS A 42 13.89 -11.22 -8.23
C HIS A 42 12.78 -10.16 -8.23
N ILE A 43 12.79 -9.25 -7.27
CA ILE A 43 11.84 -8.15 -7.21
C ILE A 43 12.30 -7.09 -8.21
N GLN A 44 11.63 -6.99 -9.36
CA GLN A 44 11.71 -5.78 -10.19
C GLN A 44 11.24 -4.62 -9.33
N LEU A 45 12.17 -3.71 -8.99
CA LEU A 45 11.85 -2.51 -8.22
C LEU A 45 10.78 -1.74 -8.99
N LYS A 46 9.60 -1.63 -8.41
CA LYS A 46 8.53 -0.83 -8.97
C LYS A 46 8.98 0.63 -8.91
N GLU A 47 8.94 1.32 -10.04
CA GLU A 47 9.07 2.77 -10.04
C GLU A 47 7.78 3.38 -9.51
N TYR A 48 7.88 4.16 -8.45
CA TYR A 48 6.78 4.93 -7.92
C TYR A 48 6.81 6.32 -8.53
N GLU A 49 5.65 6.80 -8.93
CA GLU A 49 5.49 8.18 -9.37
C GLU A 49 5.48 9.11 -8.15
N LEU A 50 6.38 10.11 -8.14
CA LEU A 50 6.44 11.12 -7.09
C LEU A 50 5.21 12.03 -7.16
N ASP A 51 4.82 12.59 -6.00
CA ASP A 51 3.67 13.49 -5.83
C ASP A 51 2.31 12.89 -6.21
N SER A 52 2.27 11.57 -6.46
CA SER A 52 1.04 10.82 -6.71
C SER A 52 0.59 10.08 -5.46
N ILE A 53 -0.73 9.88 -5.35
CA ILE A 53 -1.33 9.10 -4.25
C ILE A 53 -1.26 7.62 -4.62
N HIS A 54 -0.60 6.84 -3.77
CA HIS A 54 -0.56 5.39 -3.84
C HIS A 54 -1.41 4.79 -2.72
N VAL A 55 -2.26 3.83 -3.05
CA VAL A 55 -3.08 3.12 -2.07
C VAL A 55 -2.43 1.78 -1.78
N PHE A 56 -2.23 1.45 -0.51
CA PHE A 56 -1.89 0.09 -0.12
C PHE A 56 -3.09 -0.82 -0.39
N LYS A 57 -3.00 -1.69 -1.40
CA LYS A 57 -4.09 -2.59 -1.79
C LYS A 57 -4.49 -3.58 -0.70
N ASP A 58 -3.51 -4.04 0.03
CA ASP A 58 -3.66 -5.18 0.91
C ASP A 58 -3.48 -4.83 2.39
N VAL A 59 -3.26 -3.55 2.73
CA VAL A 59 -3.24 -3.12 4.13
C VAL A 59 -4.67 -2.93 4.62
N TYR A 60 -5.36 -4.07 4.78
CA TYR A 60 -6.71 -4.08 5.34
C TYR A 60 -6.64 -4.16 6.85
N PHE A 61 -7.37 -3.27 7.47
CA PHE A 61 -7.59 -3.33 8.89
C PHE A 61 -8.98 -3.94 9.15
N ASN A 62 -9.03 -4.94 10.02
CA ASN A 62 -10.33 -5.35 10.53
C ASN A 62 -11.05 -4.14 11.14
N SER A 63 -12.38 -4.15 11.14
CA SER A 63 -13.18 -3.09 11.78
C SER A 63 -12.60 -2.79 13.17
N ASN A 64 -12.35 -1.52 13.46
CA ASN A 64 -11.78 -1.01 14.71
C ASN A 64 -10.35 -1.47 15.06
N LYS A 65 -9.60 -2.10 14.15
CA LYS A 65 -8.21 -2.50 14.37
C LYS A 65 -7.25 -1.68 13.52
N ALA A 66 -6.03 -1.51 14.04
CA ALA A 66 -4.94 -0.78 13.39
C ALA A 66 -3.73 -1.67 13.07
N LYS A 67 -3.79 -2.99 13.32
CA LYS A 67 -2.66 -3.90 13.10
C LYS A 67 -2.63 -4.39 11.65
N ILE A 68 -1.46 -4.28 11.01
CA ILE A 68 -1.20 -4.83 9.67
C ILE A 68 -1.31 -6.36 9.73
N ARG A 69 -1.97 -6.97 8.74
CA ARG A 69 -2.07 -8.44 8.63
C ARG A 69 -0.83 -8.97 7.91
N GLY A 70 -0.44 -10.22 8.23
CA GLY A 70 0.81 -10.81 7.73
C GLY A 70 0.88 -11.12 6.22
N ASP A 71 -0.22 -11.03 5.50
CA ASP A 71 -0.32 -11.21 4.04
C ASP A 71 0.08 -9.95 3.23
N HIS A 72 0.42 -8.84 3.90
CA HIS A 72 0.78 -7.55 3.27
C HIS A 72 2.29 -7.31 3.17
N GLN A 73 3.07 -8.31 3.48
CA GLN A 73 4.51 -8.20 3.62
C GLN A 73 5.20 -7.77 2.32
N LEU A 74 4.76 -8.30 1.17
CA LEU A 74 5.41 -8.00 -0.12
C LEU A 74 5.30 -6.52 -0.49
N GLU A 75 4.13 -5.91 -0.33
CA GLU A 75 3.93 -4.50 -0.66
C GLU A 75 4.76 -3.57 0.22
N MET A 76 4.84 -3.90 1.51
CA MET A 76 5.65 -3.17 2.48
C MET A 76 7.16 -3.34 2.20
N GLU A 77 7.60 -4.54 1.78
CA GLU A 77 8.98 -4.81 1.39
C GLU A 77 9.39 -4.08 0.11
N LEU A 78 8.49 -4.00 -0.89
CA LEU A 78 8.71 -3.23 -2.13
C LEU A 78 8.90 -1.75 -1.83
N LEU A 79 8.02 -1.17 -1.01
CA LEU A 79 8.11 0.23 -0.59
C LEU A 79 9.40 0.48 0.20
N LEU A 80 9.72 -0.40 1.15
CA LEU A 80 10.94 -0.31 1.94
C LEU A 80 12.19 -0.34 1.06
N SER A 81 12.24 -1.26 0.10
CA SER A 81 13.35 -1.39 -0.86
C SER A 81 13.49 -0.13 -1.71
N TYR A 82 12.37 0.44 -2.17
CA TYR A 82 12.36 1.70 -2.90
C TYR A 82 12.92 2.85 -2.07
N LEU A 83 12.46 3.02 -0.82
CA LEU A 83 12.91 4.08 0.08
C LEU A 83 14.38 3.94 0.49
N LYS A 84 14.90 2.71 0.60
CA LYS A 84 16.32 2.44 0.85
C LYS A 84 17.18 2.81 -0.35
N LYS A 85 16.74 2.50 -1.56
CA LYS A 85 17.45 2.85 -2.80
C LYS A 85 17.41 4.37 -3.07
N ASN A 86 16.33 5.04 -2.71
CA ASN A 86 16.11 6.47 -2.96
C ASN A 86 16.17 7.24 -1.63
N SER A 87 17.39 7.47 -1.12
CA SER A 87 17.63 8.00 0.22
C SER A 87 17.14 9.44 0.45
N THR A 88 16.93 10.21 -0.61
CA THR A 88 16.40 11.58 -0.56
C THR A 88 14.87 11.63 -0.53
N VAL A 89 14.19 10.58 -0.97
CA VAL A 89 12.73 10.57 -1.05
C VAL A 89 12.11 10.54 0.34
N HIS A 90 11.15 11.41 0.57
CA HIS A 90 10.30 11.47 1.76
C HIS A 90 8.97 10.78 1.49
N ILE A 91 8.32 10.28 2.53
CA ILE A 91 7.02 9.62 2.46
C ILE A 91 6.04 10.25 3.44
N GLU A 92 4.83 10.52 2.97
CA GLU A 92 3.68 10.91 3.78
C GLU A 92 2.66 9.76 3.80
N ILE A 93 2.36 9.23 4.97
CA ILE A 93 1.38 8.15 5.18
C ILE A 93 0.04 8.76 5.61
N ARG A 94 -1.04 8.34 4.94
CA ARG A 94 -2.40 8.87 5.14
C ARG A 94 -3.34 7.75 5.56
N GLY A 95 -3.90 7.84 6.76
CA GLY A 95 -4.88 6.86 7.26
C GLY A 95 -6.30 7.34 7.05
N HIS A 96 -7.21 6.40 6.69
CA HIS A 96 -8.62 6.67 6.46
C HIS A 96 -9.51 5.62 7.13
N THR A 97 -10.77 6.00 7.38
CA THR A 97 -11.82 5.11 7.89
C THR A 97 -13.06 5.21 7.01
N ASP A 98 -14.00 4.30 7.20
CA ASP A 98 -15.40 4.52 6.81
C ASP A 98 -16.07 5.51 7.77
N ASP A 99 -17.37 5.76 7.60
CA ASP A 99 -18.17 6.67 8.41
C ASP A 99 -18.83 6.02 9.64
N ILE A 100 -18.53 4.75 9.94
CA ILE A 100 -19.08 4.07 11.11
C ILE A 100 -18.35 4.52 12.36
N GLY A 101 -19.11 5.01 13.34
CA GLY A 101 -18.58 5.51 14.62
C GLY A 101 -18.55 7.04 14.68
N SER A 102 -18.02 7.58 15.79
CA SER A 102 -17.88 9.04 15.94
C SER A 102 -16.65 9.56 15.18
N ASP A 103 -16.71 10.83 14.77
CA ASP A 103 -15.59 11.49 14.08
C ASP A 103 -14.31 11.45 14.91
N SER A 104 -14.42 11.67 16.23
CA SER A 104 -13.26 11.63 17.12
C SER A 104 -12.65 10.23 17.24
N PHE A 105 -13.48 9.18 17.21
CA PHE A 105 -13.01 7.80 17.17
C PHE A 105 -12.30 7.50 15.82
N ASN A 106 -12.94 7.86 14.72
CA ASN A 106 -12.41 7.65 13.37
C ASN A 106 -11.11 8.42 13.16
N GLN A 107 -11.01 9.65 13.68
CA GLN A 107 -9.77 10.43 13.65
C GLN A 107 -8.64 9.71 14.39
N LYS A 108 -8.87 9.22 15.60
CA LYS A 108 -7.86 8.47 16.36
C LYS A 108 -7.49 7.14 15.70
N LEU A 109 -8.48 6.44 15.11
CA LEU A 109 -8.25 5.17 14.43
C LEU A 109 -7.38 5.35 13.18
N SER A 110 -7.66 6.36 12.36
CA SER A 110 -6.90 6.67 11.16
C SER A 110 -5.43 7.04 11.47
N VAL A 111 -5.21 7.85 12.52
CA VAL A 111 -3.85 8.16 13.01
C VAL A 111 -3.12 6.89 13.44
N ARG A 112 -3.77 5.98 14.18
CA ARG A 112 -3.14 4.71 14.60
C ARG A 112 -2.77 3.86 13.40
N ARG A 113 -3.62 3.76 12.37
CA ARG A 113 -3.32 3.00 11.14
C ARG A 113 -2.11 3.56 10.42
N ALA A 114 -2.03 4.88 10.26
CA ALA A 114 -0.87 5.51 9.65
C ALA A 114 0.42 5.24 10.46
N ARG A 115 0.35 5.32 11.80
CA ARG A 115 1.50 5.07 12.69
C ARG A 115 2.02 3.64 12.65
N GLU A 116 1.18 2.63 12.40
CA GLU A 116 1.64 1.25 12.20
C GLU A 116 2.61 1.14 11.02
N ILE A 117 2.31 1.82 9.92
CA ILE A 117 3.22 1.87 8.75
C ILE A 117 4.50 2.62 9.10
N VAL A 118 4.41 3.75 9.80
CA VAL A 118 5.58 4.50 10.28
C VAL A 118 6.48 3.61 11.14
N GLY A 119 5.89 2.88 12.09
CA GLY A 119 6.61 1.93 12.94
C GLY A 119 7.38 0.90 12.12
N TYR A 120 6.70 0.23 11.19
CA TYR A 120 7.33 -0.74 10.29
C TYR A 120 8.51 -0.14 9.51
N LEU A 121 8.34 1.02 8.90
CA LEU A 121 9.41 1.67 8.12
C LEU A 121 10.60 2.07 8.99
N THR A 122 10.35 2.62 10.18
CA THR A 122 11.42 3.04 11.11
C THR A 122 12.18 1.85 11.70
N GLU A 123 11.48 0.78 12.08
CA GLU A 123 12.08 -0.48 12.55
C GLU A 123 12.97 -1.13 11.49
N ASN A 124 12.65 -0.91 10.21
CA ASN A 124 13.44 -1.40 9.08
C ASN A 124 14.45 -0.39 8.53
N GLY A 125 14.76 0.68 9.27
CA GLY A 125 15.88 1.58 9.03
C GLY A 125 15.60 2.79 8.15
N ILE A 126 14.35 3.15 7.90
CA ILE A 126 14.02 4.44 7.27
C ILE A 126 14.03 5.53 8.36
N GLY A 127 14.81 6.59 8.13
CA GLY A 127 14.93 7.69 9.09
C GLY A 127 13.60 8.40 9.32
N ILE A 128 13.25 8.64 10.60
CA ILE A 128 11.96 9.28 10.97
C ILE A 128 11.81 10.68 10.38
N ASN A 129 12.90 11.40 10.12
CA ASN A 129 12.91 12.70 9.47
C ASN A 129 12.43 12.65 8.00
N ARG A 130 12.37 11.46 7.41
CA ARG A 130 11.86 11.23 6.05
C ARG A 130 10.39 10.80 6.03
N ILE A 131 9.76 10.60 7.18
CA ILE A 131 8.42 10.04 7.28
C ILE A 131 7.51 11.04 7.98
N SER A 132 6.37 11.34 7.35
CA SER A 132 5.25 12.04 7.99
C SER A 132 4.00 11.18 7.98
N SER A 133 3.06 11.44 8.87
CA SER A 133 1.80 10.70 8.88
C SER A 133 0.63 11.56 9.32
N ILE A 134 -0.50 11.38 8.64
CA ILE A 134 -1.76 12.11 8.89
C ILE A 134 -2.90 11.11 8.97
N GLY A 135 -3.81 11.29 9.93
CA GLY A 135 -5.11 10.61 9.95
C GLY A 135 -6.19 11.55 9.44
N PHE A 136 -6.99 11.10 8.50
CA PHE A 136 -8.12 11.84 7.94
C PHE A 136 -9.48 11.39 8.49
N GLY A 137 -9.52 10.34 9.35
CA GLY A 137 -10.77 9.76 9.79
C GLY A 137 -11.64 9.38 8.59
N SER A 138 -12.92 9.72 8.65
CA SER A 138 -13.91 9.51 7.59
C SER A 138 -14.08 10.71 6.64
N SER A 139 -13.29 11.78 6.80
CA SER A 139 -13.47 13.04 6.06
C SER A 139 -13.11 13.00 4.57
N MET A 140 -12.35 11.99 4.13
CA MET A 140 -11.86 11.86 2.76
C MET A 140 -12.26 10.51 2.14
N PRO A 141 -13.57 10.25 1.93
CA PRO A 141 -14.01 9.01 1.31
C PRO A 141 -13.69 8.99 -0.20
N ILE A 142 -13.28 7.84 -0.74
CA ILE A 142 -13.08 7.63 -2.19
C ILE A 142 -14.32 7.04 -2.86
N THR A 143 -15.25 6.54 -2.07
CA THR A 143 -16.50 5.97 -2.55
C THR A 143 -17.60 6.12 -1.51
N THR A 144 -18.82 5.68 -1.85
CA THR A 144 -19.98 5.76 -0.95
C THR A 144 -19.81 4.91 0.31
N ASN A 145 -20.19 5.45 1.48
CA ASN A 145 -20.27 4.69 2.72
C ASN A 145 -21.62 3.93 2.89
N LYS A 146 -22.55 4.07 1.94
CA LYS A 146 -23.88 3.42 2.04
C LYS A 146 -23.83 1.91 1.88
N THR A 147 -22.79 1.37 1.25
CA THR A 147 -22.62 -0.06 1.03
C THR A 147 -21.40 -0.59 1.78
N GLU A 148 -21.41 -1.89 2.17
CA GLU A 148 -20.25 -2.49 2.83
C GLU A 148 -19.03 -2.51 1.88
N ALA A 149 -19.24 -2.76 0.59
CA ALA A 149 -18.17 -2.70 -0.40
C ALA A 149 -17.52 -1.31 -0.47
N GLY A 150 -18.32 -0.25 -0.42
CA GLY A 150 -17.80 1.12 -0.39
C GLY A 150 -17.07 1.44 0.91
N ARG A 151 -17.64 1.07 2.06
CA ARG A 151 -16.95 1.23 3.35
C ARG A 151 -15.62 0.49 3.39
N PHE A 152 -15.57 -0.73 2.85
CA PHE A 152 -14.34 -1.51 2.75
C PHE A 152 -13.24 -0.74 2.01
N LEU A 153 -13.54 -0.11 0.88
CA LEU A 153 -12.59 0.71 0.12
C LEU A 153 -12.17 1.99 0.85
N ASN A 154 -13.08 2.56 1.66
CA ASN A 154 -12.76 3.74 2.46
C ASN A 154 -11.84 3.43 3.66
N ARG A 155 -11.86 2.20 4.19
CA ARG A 155 -10.94 1.72 5.24
C ARG A 155 -9.57 1.40 4.67
N ARG A 156 -8.79 2.41 4.30
CA ARG A 156 -7.52 2.29 3.60
C ARG A 156 -6.40 3.08 4.24
N VAL A 157 -5.18 2.79 3.82
CA VAL A 157 -4.02 3.67 4.01
C VAL A 157 -3.46 4.02 2.64
N GLU A 158 -3.08 5.27 2.48
CA GLU A 158 -2.43 5.82 1.31
C GLU A 158 -1.02 6.29 1.67
N PHE A 159 -0.16 6.45 0.66
CA PHE A 159 1.09 7.16 0.81
C PHE A 159 1.37 8.05 -0.40
N VAL A 160 2.15 9.10 -0.16
CA VAL A 160 2.68 9.99 -1.19
C VAL A 160 4.19 10.07 -1.01
N LEU A 161 4.92 9.89 -2.10
CA LEU A 161 6.38 10.03 -2.13
C LEU A 161 6.75 11.38 -2.69
N ARG A 162 7.68 12.08 -2.04
CA ARG A 162 8.11 13.43 -2.44
C ARG A 162 9.62 13.54 -2.42
N ASN A 163 10.20 14.24 -3.39
CA ASN A 163 11.54 14.77 -3.21
C ASN A 163 11.47 15.99 -2.28
N PRO A 164 12.37 16.11 -1.29
CA PRO A 164 12.52 17.36 -0.57
C PRO A 164 13.01 18.42 -1.57
N ASN A 165 12.34 19.57 -1.57
CA ASN A 165 12.83 20.77 -2.28
C ASN A 165 14.11 21.27 -1.63
#